data_f89f30de36f5af357ea3d528a776a8ea
#
_entry.id   f89f30de36f5af357ea3d528a776a8ea
#
_cell.length_a   1.000
_cell.length_b   1.000
_cell.length_c   1.000
_cell.angle_alpha   90.00
_cell.angle_beta   90.00
_cell.angle_gamma   90.00
#
_symmetry.space_group_name_H-M   'P 1'
#
loop_
_entity.id
_entity.type
_entity.pdbx_description
1 polymer ?
#
loop_
_entity_poly.entity_id
_entity_poly.type
_entity_poly.pdbx_seq_one_letter_code
_entity_poly.pdbx_strand_id
1 'polypeptide(L)'
;MEPTAPNMPSAEFRRQISIGELMTHAPYTIGSDQTLAAAHRMMREHGLRHLPVLRGGRLVGVLTQRDLYFLETISGVDVAIDKVADAMSPEVYTVAPEAQLRDVARTMADRKLGCAVVVYKGQVVGIFTSIDALRHLADALG
;
A
#
# COMPACT_ATOMS: atom_id res chain seq x y z
N MET A 1 24.35 31.55 16.95
CA MET A 1 24.35 31.27 15.53
C MET A 1 23.09 30.47 15.19
N GLU A 2 22.41 30.97 14.21
CA GLU A 2 21.27 30.26 13.69
C GLU A 2 21.68 28.92 13.09
N PRO A 3 21.10 27.83 13.50
CA PRO A 3 21.40 26.59 12.80
C PRO A 3 20.95 26.73 11.35
N THR A 4 21.85 26.57 10.45
CA THR A 4 21.45 26.45 9.05
C THR A 4 20.53 25.26 8.94
N ALA A 5 19.73 25.24 7.93
CA ALA A 5 18.90 24.08 7.68
C ALA A 5 19.60 23.15 6.67
N PRO A 6 20.75 22.53 7.07
CA PRO A 6 21.56 21.77 6.13
C PRO A 6 20.82 20.58 5.52
N ASN A 7 19.80 20.13 6.20
CA ASN A 7 19.00 19.00 5.76
C ASN A 7 17.67 19.42 5.15
N MET A 8 17.57 20.70 4.76
CA MET A 8 16.36 21.15 4.06
C MET A 8 16.20 20.35 2.78
N PRO A 9 14.99 19.84 2.54
CA PRO A 9 14.71 19.15 1.29
C PRO A 9 14.95 20.05 0.09
N SER A 10 15.21 19.46 -1.06
CA SER A 10 15.30 20.19 -2.32
C SER A 10 13.99 20.95 -2.58
N ALA A 11 14.05 21.93 -3.47
CA ALA A 11 12.85 22.62 -3.91
C ALA A 11 11.80 21.65 -4.46
N GLU A 12 12.26 20.60 -5.11
CA GLU A 12 11.40 19.56 -5.65
C GLU A 12 10.64 18.82 -4.55
N PHE A 13 11.29 18.51 -3.43
CA PHE A 13 10.62 17.87 -2.31
C PHE A 13 9.60 18.81 -1.65
N ARG A 14 9.86 20.11 -1.69
CA ARG A 14 8.97 21.10 -1.06
C ARG A 14 7.77 21.48 -1.91
N ARG A 15 7.78 21.19 -3.21
CA ARG A 15 6.62 21.49 -4.04
C ARG A 15 5.48 20.55 -3.70
N GLN A 16 4.26 20.94 -4.07
CA GLN A 16 3.10 20.09 -3.90
C GLN A 16 3.17 18.94 -4.92
N ILE A 17 3.11 17.74 -4.40
CA ILE A 17 3.19 16.52 -5.21
C ILE A 17 1.92 15.71 -4.95
N SER A 18 1.24 15.31 -6.01
CA SER A 18 0.08 14.44 -5.89
C SER A 18 0.51 12.98 -5.82
N ILE A 19 -0.31 12.17 -5.16
CA ILE A 19 -0.07 10.73 -5.08
C ILE A 19 -0.04 10.09 -6.47
N GLY A 20 -0.86 10.59 -7.40
CA GLY A 20 -0.88 10.07 -8.76
C GLY A 20 0.47 10.14 -9.47
N GLU A 21 1.33 11.10 -9.08
CA GLU A 21 2.67 11.23 -9.66
C GLU A 21 3.64 10.16 -9.14
N LEU A 22 3.40 9.63 -7.93
CA LEU A 22 4.34 8.73 -7.25
C LEU A 22 3.83 7.31 -7.07
N MET A 23 2.54 7.09 -7.22
CA MET A 23 1.95 5.77 -7.01
C MET A 23 2.51 4.75 -8.00
N THR A 24 2.49 3.47 -7.61
CA THR A 24 2.63 2.39 -8.57
C THR A 24 1.32 2.27 -9.33
N HIS A 25 1.36 2.46 -10.64
CA HIS A 25 0.19 2.39 -11.52
C HIS A 25 -0.17 0.94 -11.79
N ALA A 26 -1.48 0.69 -11.96
CA ALA A 26 -2.00 -0.64 -12.28
C ALA A 26 -1.38 -1.72 -11.38
N PRO A 27 -1.58 -1.61 -10.05
CA PRO A 27 -0.92 -2.53 -9.13
C PRO A 27 -1.48 -3.93 -9.26
N TYR A 28 -0.69 -4.91 -8.82
CA TYR A 28 -1.20 -6.26 -8.67
C TYR A 28 -2.30 -6.25 -7.62
N THR A 29 -3.40 -6.94 -7.92
CA THR A 29 -4.54 -7.12 -7.04
C THR A 29 -4.84 -8.60 -6.94
N ILE A 30 -5.64 -8.98 -5.94
CA ILE A 30 -6.03 -10.38 -5.78
C ILE A 30 -7.53 -10.45 -5.50
N GLY A 31 -8.18 -11.52 -5.97
CA GLY A 31 -9.58 -11.74 -5.68
C GLY A 31 -9.78 -12.24 -4.24
N SER A 32 -10.88 -11.83 -3.62
CA SER A 32 -11.20 -12.22 -2.25
C SER A 32 -11.42 -13.73 -2.12
N ASP A 33 -11.78 -14.40 -3.20
CA ASP A 33 -12.03 -15.84 -3.26
C ASP A 33 -10.79 -16.67 -3.58
N GLN A 34 -9.65 -16.01 -3.83
CA GLN A 34 -8.40 -16.72 -4.04
C GLN A 34 -7.87 -17.29 -2.74
N THR A 35 -7.03 -18.33 -2.85
CA THR A 35 -6.44 -18.98 -1.68
C THR A 35 -5.31 -18.18 -1.08
N LEU A 36 -5.00 -18.43 0.18
CA LEU A 36 -3.85 -17.83 0.84
C LEU A 36 -2.55 -18.25 0.16
N ALA A 37 -2.48 -19.48 -0.35
CA ALA A 37 -1.32 -19.94 -1.11
C ALA A 37 -1.10 -19.11 -2.38
N ALA A 38 -2.17 -18.75 -3.08
CA ALA A 38 -2.08 -17.88 -4.26
C ALA A 38 -1.55 -16.49 -3.89
N ALA A 39 -2.00 -15.95 -2.76
CA ALA A 39 -1.50 -14.66 -2.27
C ALA A 39 -0.01 -14.71 -1.94
N HIS A 40 0.43 -15.75 -1.25
CA HIS A 40 1.86 -15.95 -0.96
C HIS A 40 2.70 -15.99 -2.22
N ARG A 41 2.25 -16.75 -3.20
CA ARG A 41 2.95 -16.88 -4.46
C ARG A 41 3.08 -15.53 -5.16
N MET A 42 1.99 -14.79 -5.23
CA MET A 42 1.99 -13.47 -5.87
C MET A 42 2.92 -12.49 -5.17
N MET A 43 2.88 -12.45 -3.84
CA MET A 43 3.77 -11.58 -3.07
C MET A 43 5.24 -11.92 -3.29
N ARG A 44 5.56 -13.22 -3.29
CA ARG A 44 6.94 -13.67 -3.47
C ARG A 44 7.43 -13.40 -4.89
N GLU A 45 6.63 -13.73 -5.89
CA GLU A 45 7.01 -13.57 -7.29
C GLU A 45 7.24 -12.12 -7.69
N HIS A 46 6.48 -11.20 -7.12
CA HIS A 46 6.52 -9.79 -7.49
C HIS A 46 7.14 -8.89 -6.43
N GLY A 47 7.65 -9.47 -5.34
CA GLY A 47 8.29 -8.69 -4.28
C GLY A 47 7.34 -7.74 -3.58
N LEU A 48 6.10 -8.18 -3.35
CA LEU A 48 5.04 -7.35 -2.77
C LEU A 48 4.79 -7.71 -1.32
N ARG A 49 4.37 -6.72 -0.53
CA ARG A 49 3.93 -6.90 0.86
C ARG A 49 2.48 -6.49 1.07
N HIS A 50 1.85 -5.94 0.04
CA HIS A 50 0.48 -5.42 0.11
C HIS A 50 -0.22 -5.77 -1.19
N LEU A 51 -1.44 -6.27 -1.08
CA LEU A 51 -2.29 -6.56 -2.23
C LEU A 51 -3.67 -5.97 -1.98
N PRO A 52 -4.13 -5.03 -2.80
CA PRO A 52 -5.53 -4.67 -2.80
C PRO A 52 -6.36 -5.90 -3.15
N VAL A 53 -7.45 -6.11 -2.42
CA VAL A 53 -8.33 -7.27 -2.60
C VAL A 53 -9.60 -6.81 -3.29
N LEU A 54 -9.95 -7.50 -4.35
CA LEU A 54 -11.13 -7.16 -5.15
C LEU A 54 -12.18 -8.28 -5.06
N ARG A 55 -13.42 -7.85 -5.16
CA ARG A 55 -14.57 -8.74 -5.30
C ARG A 55 -15.47 -8.17 -6.36
N GLY A 56 -15.67 -8.92 -7.44
CA GLY A 56 -16.44 -8.42 -8.57
C GLY A 56 -15.87 -7.10 -9.12
N GLY A 57 -14.54 -6.97 -9.15
CA GLY A 57 -13.86 -5.78 -9.65
C GLY A 57 -13.83 -4.61 -8.68
N ARG A 58 -14.42 -4.73 -7.48
CA ARG A 58 -14.47 -3.65 -6.50
C ARG A 58 -13.54 -3.93 -5.34
N LEU A 59 -12.91 -2.88 -4.84
CA LEU A 59 -12.04 -2.95 -3.68
C LEU A 59 -12.84 -3.33 -2.43
N VAL A 60 -12.47 -4.43 -1.77
CA VAL A 60 -13.13 -4.89 -0.54
C VAL A 60 -12.19 -5.01 0.64
N GLY A 61 -10.90 -4.93 0.41
CA GLY A 61 -9.93 -5.05 1.50
C GLY A 61 -8.51 -4.86 1.01
N VAL A 62 -7.59 -4.99 1.92
CA VAL A 62 -6.16 -5.06 1.64
C VAL A 62 -5.56 -6.21 2.41
N LEU A 63 -4.69 -6.96 1.75
CA LEU A 63 -3.99 -8.09 2.37
C LEU A 63 -2.52 -7.73 2.49
N THR A 64 -1.99 -7.84 3.69
CA THR A 64 -0.56 -7.61 3.92
C THR A 64 0.16 -8.92 4.17
N GLN A 65 1.47 -8.94 3.91
CA GLN A 65 2.30 -10.08 4.23
C GLN A 65 2.24 -10.41 5.73
N ARG A 66 2.17 -9.39 6.58
CA ARG A 66 2.02 -9.56 8.02
C ARG A 66 0.73 -10.31 8.36
N ASP A 67 -0.37 -9.94 7.72
CA ASP A 67 -1.66 -10.60 7.95
C ASP A 67 -1.62 -12.07 7.57
N LEU A 68 -0.96 -12.38 6.45
CA LEU A 68 -0.77 -13.76 6.02
C LEU A 68 0.00 -14.57 7.05
N TYR A 69 1.14 -14.06 7.50
CA TYR A 69 1.97 -14.76 8.47
C TYR A 69 1.24 -14.94 9.79
N PHE A 70 0.50 -13.91 10.22
CA PHE A 70 -0.26 -13.99 11.45
C PHE A 70 -1.34 -15.08 11.38
N LEU A 71 -2.12 -15.11 10.30
CA LEU A 71 -3.19 -16.08 10.14
C LEU A 71 -2.64 -17.51 10.10
N GLU A 72 -1.49 -17.71 9.48
CA GLU A 72 -0.85 -19.03 9.39
C GLU A 72 -0.41 -19.60 10.74
N THR A 73 -0.27 -18.75 11.76
CA THR A 73 0.05 -19.23 13.11
C THR A 73 -1.18 -19.79 13.83
N ILE A 74 -2.37 -19.58 13.26
CA ILE A 74 -3.61 -20.04 13.89
C ILE A 74 -3.85 -21.50 13.51
N SER A 75 -4.09 -22.32 14.53
CA SER A 75 -4.37 -23.75 14.34
C SER A 75 -5.62 -23.93 13.48
N GLY A 76 -5.54 -24.86 12.53
CA GLY A 76 -6.65 -25.17 11.63
C GLY A 76 -6.66 -24.38 10.32
N VAL A 77 -5.75 -23.41 10.15
CA VAL A 77 -5.63 -22.72 8.86
C VAL A 77 -4.91 -23.60 7.85
N ASP A 78 -5.50 -23.72 6.67
CA ASP A 78 -4.92 -24.42 5.54
C ASP A 78 -4.79 -23.45 4.36
N VAL A 79 -3.57 -23.07 4.04
CA VAL A 79 -3.30 -22.06 3.00
C VAL A 79 -3.76 -22.49 1.61
N ALA A 80 -3.90 -23.81 1.38
CA ALA A 80 -4.36 -24.32 0.10
C ALA A 80 -5.89 -24.22 -0.06
N ILE A 81 -6.60 -24.00 1.02
CA ILE A 81 -8.07 -24.00 1.05
C ILE A 81 -8.62 -22.66 1.51
N ASP A 82 -8.05 -22.09 2.56
CA ASP A 82 -8.57 -20.86 3.15
C ASP A 82 -8.36 -19.67 2.22
N LYS A 83 -9.28 -18.73 2.31
CA LYS A 83 -9.41 -17.66 1.33
C LYS A 83 -8.78 -16.37 1.81
N VAL A 84 -8.40 -15.55 0.83
CA VAL A 84 -7.90 -14.18 1.06
C VAL A 84 -8.90 -13.38 1.90
N ALA A 85 -10.20 -13.56 1.68
CA ALA A 85 -11.23 -12.88 2.45
C ALA A 85 -11.11 -13.11 3.96
N ASP A 86 -10.57 -14.26 4.38
CA ASP A 86 -10.43 -14.60 5.80
C ASP A 86 -9.24 -13.89 6.45
N ALA A 87 -8.29 -13.45 5.67
CA ALA A 87 -7.06 -12.82 6.16
C ALA A 87 -7.01 -11.30 5.93
N MET A 88 -7.73 -10.78 4.94
CA MET A 88 -7.67 -9.38 4.57
C MET A 88 -8.22 -8.46 5.67
N SER A 89 -7.72 -7.22 5.69
CA SER A 89 -8.37 -6.16 6.44
C SER A 89 -9.44 -5.51 5.56
N PRO A 90 -10.68 -5.39 6.03
CA PRO A 90 -11.72 -4.69 5.26
C PRO A 90 -11.59 -3.17 5.35
N GLU A 91 -10.81 -2.67 6.28
CA GLU A 91 -10.57 -1.25 6.43
C GLU A 91 -9.38 -0.86 5.57
N VAL A 92 -9.65 -0.18 4.46
CA VAL A 92 -8.62 0.23 3.52
C VAL A 92 -8.52 1.75 3.52
N TYR A 93 -7.30 2.26 3.68
CA TYR A 93 -7.06 3.68 3.48
C TYR A 93 -7.03 3.94 1.99
N THR A 94 -8.04 4.64 1.49
CA THR A 94 -8.15 4.99 0.06
C THR A 94 -7.98 6.47 -0.13
N VAL A 95 -7.35 6.83 -1.23
CA VAL A 95 -7.13 8.22 -1.61
C VAL A 95 -7.40 8.39 -3.10
N ALA A 96 -7.72 9.62 -3.51
CA ALA A 96 -7.82 9.96 -4.92
C ALA A 96 -6.42 10.25 -5.48
N PRO A 97 -6.23 10.14 -6.82
CA PRO A 97 -4.93 10.44 -7.43
C PRO A 97 -4.44 11.86 -7.15
N GLU A 98 -5.37 12.80 -6.95
CA GLU A 98 -5.07 14.21 -6.69
C GLU A 98 -4.65 14.48 -5.26
N ALA A 99 -4.78 13.50 -4.36
CA ALA A 99 -4.42 13.68 -2.96
C ALA A 99 -2.95 14.07 -2.84
N GLN A 100 -2.66 14.99 -1.93
CA GLN A 100 -1.31 15.49 -1.74
C GLN A 100 -0.45 14.48 -1.00
N LEU A 101 0.76 14.28 -1.49
CA LEU A 101 1.74 13.38 -0.85
C LEU A 101 1.90 13.70 0.63
N ARG A 102 2.00 14.99 0.96
CA ARG A 102 2.17 15.44 2.35
C ARG A 102 1.06 14.91 3.24
N ASP A 103 -0.19 15.04 2.80
CA ASP A 103 -1.35 14.64 3.59
C ASP A 103 -1.45 13.13 3.71
N VAL A 104 -1.19 12.42 2.63
CA VAL A 104 -1.20 10.95 2.62
C VAL A 104 -0.11 10.39 3.51
N ALA A 105 1.10 10.91 3.39
CA ALA A 105 2.24 10.46 4.21
C ALA A 105 1.97 10.71 5.70
N ARG A 106 1.39 11.87 6.05
CA ARG A 106 1.05 12.18 7.43
C ARG A 106 0.00 11.23 7.99
N THR A 107 -1.05 10.96 7.23
CA THR A 107 -2.08 10.00 7.65
C THR A 107 -1.51 8.60 7.82
N MET A 108 -0.68 8.17 6.88
CA MET A 108 -0.03 6.86 6.98
C MET A 108 0.84 6.76 8.24
N ALA A 109 1.61 7.80 8.54
CA ALA A 109 2.45 7.83 9.73
C ALA A 109 1.62 7.83 11.02
N ASP A 110 0.61 8.68 11.09
CA ASP A 110 -0.22 8.82 12.29
C ASP A 110 -1.02 7.56 12.58
N ARG A 111 -1.53 6.92 11.53
CA ARG A 111 -2.33 5.70 11.65
C ARG A 111 -1.50 4.42 11.54
N LYS A 112 -0.20 4.54 11.34
CA LYS A 112 0.74 3.41 11.21
C LYS A 112 0.33 2.45 10.10
N LEU A 113 0.04 3.03 8.93
CA LEU A 113 -0.37 2.27 7.75
C LEU A 113 0.82 2.07 6.82
N GLY A 114 0.91 0.89 6.23
CA GLY A 114 1.97 0.57 5.27
C GLY A 114 1.65 0.97 3.84
N CYS A 115 0.40 1.27 3.53
CA CYS A 115 0.01 1.65 2.18
C CYS A 115 -1.26 2.49 2.16
N ALA A 116 -1.44 3.18 1.02
CA ALA A 116 -2.68 3.80 0.61
C ALA A 116 -3.06 3.24 -0.76
N VAL A 117 -4.30 2.85 -0.92
CA VAL A 117 -4.82 2.37 -2.21
C VAL A 117 -5.44 3.55 -2.93
N VAL A 118 -4.99 3.78 -4.17
CA VAL A 118 -5.46 4.91 -4.96
C VAL A 118 -6.63 4.47 -5.82
N VAL A 119 -7.75 5.15 -5.65
CA VAL A 119 -9.01 4.79 -6.31
C VAL A 119 -9.49 5.98 -7.14
N TYR A 120 -9.94 5.71 -8.37
CA TYR A 120 -10.50 6.70 -9.25
C TYR A 120 -11.73 6.10 -9.94
N LYS A 121 -12.85 6.80 -9.84
CA LYS A 121 -14.13 6.34 -10.41
C LYS A 121 -14.48 4.91 -10.01
N GLY A 122 -14.28 4.58 -8.73
CA GLY A 122 -14.59 3.27 -8.20
C GLY A 122 -13.60 2.17 -8.54
N GLN A 123 -12.51 2.49 -9.24
CA GLN A 123 -11.51 1.51 -9.65
C GLN A 123 -10.19 1.74 -8.96
N VAL A 124 -9.51 0.67 -8.60
CA VAL A 124 -8.13 0.76 -8.10
C VAL A 124 -7.22 1.12 -9.27
N VAL A 125 -6.58 2.28 -9.16
CA VAL A 125 -5.67 2.77 -10.21
C VAL A 125 -4.22 2.79 -9.77
N GLY A 126 -3.96 2.65 -8.49
CA GLY A 126 -2.60 2.67 -7.98
C GLY A 126 -2.51 2.21 -6.54
N ILE A 127 -1.26 2.07 -6.09
CA ILE A 127 -0.94 1.85 -4.70
C ILE A 127 0.28 2.67 -4.34
N PHE A 128 0.30 3.22 -3.15
CA PHE A 128 1.42 3.97 -2.60
C PHE A 128 1.80 3.38 -1.26
N THR A 129 3.05 2.93 -1.12
CA THR A 129 3.52 2.23 0.08
C THR A 129 4.52 3.08 0.84
N SER A 130 4.78 2.70 2.09
CA SER A 130 5.82 3.35 2.90
C SER A 130 7.19 3.25 2.24
N ILE A 131 7.47 2.18 1.51
CA ILE A 131 8.73 2.04 0.77
C ILE A 131 8.80 3.06 -0.36
N ASP A 132 7.70 3.30 -1.06
CA ASP A 132 7.65 4.34 -2.09
C ASP A 132 7.95 5.73 -1.49
N ALA A 133 7.40 6.00 -0.31
CA ALA A 133 7.65 7.26 0.39
C ALA A 133 9.13 7.41 0.73
N LEU A 134 9.77 6.35 1.23
CA LEU A 134 11.19 6.39 1.58
C LEU A 134 12.07 6.56 0.35
N ARG A 135 11.74 5.90 -0.75
CA ARG A 135 12.49 6.07 -2.01
C ARG A 135 12.40 7.50 -2.50
N HIS A 136 11.20 8.07 -2.48
CA HIS A 136 11.04 9.47 -2.88
C HIS A 136 11.84 10.41 -1.98
N LEU A 137 11.80 10.17 -0.66
CA LEU A 137 12.58 10.96 0.28
C LEU A 137 14.07 10.86 -0.02
N ALA A 138 14.59 9.66 -0.22
CA ALA A 138 15.99 9.44 -0.54
C ALA A 138 16.41 10.16 -1.82
N ASP A 139 15.59 10.05 -2.87
CA ASP A 139 15.87 10.67 -4.17
C ASP A 139 15.84 12.19 -4.05
N ALA A 140 14.92 12.74 -3.26
CA ALA A 140 14.82 14.19 -3.07
C ALA A 140 15.99 14.77 -2.27
N LEU A 141 16.60 13.98 -1.42
CA LEU A 141 17.73 14.41 -0.60
C LEU A 141 19.08 14.25 -1.29
N GLY A 142 19.07 13.67 -2.47
CA GLY A 142 20.29 13.48 -3.24
C GLY A 142 21.04 12.24 -2.88
#